data_0e4f7549758a760c48acf4d687d6d559
#
_entry.id   0e4f7549758a760c48acf4d687d6d559
#
_cell.length_a   1.000
_cell.length_b   1.000
_cell.length_c   1.000
_cell.angle_alpha   90.00
_cell.angle_beta   90.00
_cell.angle_gamma   90.00
#
_symmetry.space_group_name_H-M   'P 1'
#
loop_
_entity.id
_entity.type
_entity.pdbx_description
1 polymer ?
#
loop_
_entity_poly.entity_id
_entity_poly.type
_entity_poly.pdbx_seq_one_letter_code
_entity_poly.pdbx_strand_id
1 'polypeptide(L)'
;MKRIFVIYDDSKMPGKEIKTITGAKSYGETIFKRVTLKDRMEAEIVKEKQVVSVFYYKGKQDDAALFAALPMDNNTTIVHLYSSFGLKDTKAFAVLMKKAEFMNEPYTAFCDGKPAMSFLDGAAKYEDAFEALVAGEYQAERIDNDAFMDLSVRANFLTFITGGFDARFFNALDGDEYTVTKRSTKKEKIRAEYQFYHLLPEDMKMWFVMPYDYKEDENGSSYTMERFHMTDIAIRFVHGAVDEEELKDILDKLFYFIRLRAVKEVSANEGRKIADELYIDKLKARMDELKKYEQYAWFDSMIKMGTAYKSVEDVVAKYEALYQKLAGANIRKYDRLAVGHGDLCFSNILYSREAEVLKLIDPKGALKEEDLYTDPYYDLAKLSHSICGCYDFFNSGLYEISIKRDLKLELTIDADNEAYKEIFRQYLKQNGYRYDLVRLYEASLFLSMLPYHMDQPGKVFGFLLNAINILDEVEACTKD
;
A
#
# COMPACT_ATOMS: atom_id res chain seq x y z
N MET A 1 -28.21 23.56 21.67
CA MET A 1 -27.30 22.50 21.19
C MET A 1 -26.02 22.65 21.97
N LYS A 2 -25.51 21.53 22.50
CA LYS A 2 -24.25 21.51 23.26
C LYS A 2 -23.07 21.59 22.32
N ARG A 3 -21.95 22.12 22.82
CA ARG A 3 -20.65 21.98 22.16
C ARG A 3 -20.13 20.56 22.38
N ILE A 4 -19.22 20.11 21.53
CA ILE A 4 -18.65 18.76 21.60
C ILE A 4 -17.14 18.91 21.76
N PHE A 5 -16.58 18.28 22.78
CA PHE A 5 -15.15 18.12 22.98
C PHE A 5 -14.81 16.64 22.79
N VAL A 6 -13.95 16.30 21.84
CA VAL A 6 -13.63 14.92 21.51
C VAL A 6 -12.26 14.55 22.07
N ILE A 7 -12.17 13.39 22.71
CA ILE A 7 -10.93 12.78 23.13
C ILE A 7 -10.77 11.52 22.27
N TYR A 8 -9.74 11.51 21.44
CA TYR A 8 -9.33 10.35 20.66
C TYR A 8 -8.27 9.59 21.44
N ASP A 9 -8.68 8.48 22.05
CA ASP A 9 -7.83 7.65 22.89
C ASP A 9 -7.06 6.62 22.06
N ASP A 10 -5.78 6.86 21.88
CA ASP A 10 -4.81 5.99 21.21
C ASP A 10 -3.78 5.41 22.21
N SER A 11 -4.15 5.30 23.48
CA SER A 11 -3.30 4.75 24.53
C SER A 11 -3.16 3.23 24.47
N LYS A 12 -4.16 2.53 23.90
CA LYS A 12 -4.19 1.08 23.81
C LYS A 12 -3.43 0.59 22.58
N MET A 13 -2.31 -0.08 22.82
CA MET A 13 -1.49 -0.66 21.75
C MET A 13 -2.11 -1.95 21.17
N PRO A 14 -1.88 -2.21 19.87
CA PRO A 14 -2.27 -3.47 19.25
C PRO A 14 -1.70 -4.70 19.96
N GLY A 15 -2.48 -5.79 19.99
CA GLY A 15 -2.03 -7.08 20.51
C GLY A 15 -0.93 -7.71 19.65
N LYS A 16 -0.27 -8.76 20.17
CA LYS A 16 0.90 -9.40 19.54
C LYS A 16 0.64 -9.79 18.07
N GLU A 17 -0.52 -10.38 17.78
CA GLU A 17 -0.86 -10.81 16.42
C GLU A 17 -0.99 -9.65 15.42
N ILE A 18 -1.56 -8.53 15.88
CA ILE A 18 -1.71 -7.33 15.03
C ILE A 18 -0.36 -6.61 14.87
N LYS A 19 0.48 -6.61 15.90
CA LYS A 19 1.85 -6.07 15.83
C LYS A 19 2.72 -6.76 14.77
N THR A 20 2.45 -8.01 14.43
CA THR A 20 3.13 -8.65 13.29
C THR A 20 2.84 -7.95 11.96
N ILE A 21 1.80 -7.12 11.91
CA ILE A 21 1.37 -6.39 10.72
C ILE A 21 1.73 -4.90 10.83
N THR A 22 1.53 -4.30 12.01
CA THR A 22 1.69 -2.86 12.23
C THR A 22 3.04 -2.45 12.84
N GLY A 23 3.89 -3.44 13.19
CA GLY A 23 5.13 -3.16 13.88
C GLY A 23 4.90 -2.49 15.25
N ALA A 24 5.60 -1.39 15.48
CA ALA A 24 5.48 -0.60 16.71
C ALA A 24 4.34 0.44 16.69
N LYS A 25 3.60 0.56 15.57
CA LYS A 25 2.54 1.57 15.43
C LYS A 25 1.34 1.28 16.32
N SER A 26 0.71 2.33 16.82
CA SER A 26 -0.60 2.28 17.50
C SER A 26 -1.73 1.98 16.50
N TYR A 27 -2.96 1.80 17.00
CA TYR A 27 -4.11 1.71 16.10
C TYR A 27 -4.32 3.01 15.30
N GLY A 28 -4.19 4.17 15.98
CA GLY A 28 -4.33 5.47 15.30
C GLY A 28 -3.30 5.74 14.23
N GLU A 29 -2.09 5.22 14.39
CA GLU A 29 -0.98 5.35 13.44
C GLU A 29 -1.02 4.33 12.28
N THR A 30 -1.95 3.37 12.33
CA THR A 30 -2.14 2.39 11.24
C THR A 30 -2.58 3.10 9.96
N ILE A 31 -1.92 2.78 8.85
CA ILE A 31 -2.19 3.40 7.55
C ILE A 31 -3.28 2.62 6.82
N PHE A 32 -4.30 3.33 6.38
CA PHE A 32 -5.37 2.79 5.55
C PHE A 32 -5.75 3.80 4.46
N LYS A 33 -5.67 3.36 3.20
CA LYS A 33 -5.99 4.23 2.04
C LYS A 33 -5.28 5.59 2.10
N ARG A 34 -3.96 5.58 2.34
CA ARG A 34 -3.05 6.74 2.32
C ARG A 34 -3.13 7.72 3.48
N VAL A 35 -3.93 7.45 4.45
CA VAL A 35 -4.04 8.26 5.66
C VAL A 35 -4.01 7.35 6.88
N THR A 36 -3.62 7.89 8.03
CA THR A 36 -3.70 7.16 9.28
C THR A 36 -5.16 6.97 9.69
N LEU A 37 -5.46 5.97 10.50
CA LEU A 37 -6.81 5.80 11.05
C LEU A 37 -7.21 7.00 11.91
N LYS A 38 -6.24 7.61 12.60
CA LYS A 38 -6.43 8.88 13.33
C LYS A 38 -6.92 9.99 12.40
N ASP A 39 -6.19 10.27 11.32
CA ASP A 39 -6.53 11.36 10.39
C ASP A 39 -7.87 11.09 9.67
N ARG A 40 -8.14 9.82 9.37
CA ARG A 40 -9.44 9.39 8.81
C ARG A 40 -10.59 9.67 9.78
N MET A 41 -10.40 9.38 11.06
CA MET A 41 -11.40 9.65 12.10
C MET A 41 -11.57 11.16 12.32
N GLU A 42 -10.47 11.91 12.41
CA GLU A 42 -10.49 13.35 12.54
C GLU A 42 -11.25 14.03 11.39
N ALA A 43 -11.02 13.59 10.15
CA ALA A 43 -11.72 14.11 8.98
C ALA A 43 -13.26 13.94 9.07
N GLU A 44 -13.74 12.92 9.77
CA GLU A 44 -15.19 12.74 10.01
C GLU A 44 -15.68 13.55 11.22
N ILE A 45 -14.89 13.64 12.29
CA ILE A 45 -15.21 14.39 13.51
C ILE A 45 -15.41 15.88 13.19
N VAL A 46 -14.51 16.49 12.42
CA VAL A 46 -14.54 17.94 12.11
C VAL A 46 -15.68 18.36 11.16
N LYS A 47 -16.38 17.41 10.56
CA LYS A 47 -17.60 17.69 9.79
C LYS A 47 -18.75 18.17 10.69
N GLU A 48 -18.74 17.78 11.96
CA GLU A 48 -19.74 18.23 12.91
C GLU A 48 -19.40 19.63 13.44
N LYS A 49 -20.26 20.59 13.16
CA LYS A 49 -20.04 22.03 13.44
C LYS A 49 -19.96 22.35 14.95
N GLN A 50 -20.51 21.51 15.80
CA GLN A 50 -20.50 21.72 17.25
C GLN A 50 -19.20 21.22 17.89
N VAL A 51 -18.33 20.54 17.15
CA VAL A 51 -17.01 20.13 17.65
C VAL A 51 -16.14 21.39 17.82
N VAL A 52 -15.71 21.64 19.05
CA VAL A 52 -14.87 22.78 19.41
C VAL A 52 -13.39 22.42 19.50
N SER A 53 -13.07 21.16 19.81
CA SER A 53 -11.69 20.68 19.90
C SER A 53 -11.64 19.15 19.86
N VAL A 54 -10.49 18.64 19.40
CA VAL A 54 -10.12 17.21 19.47
C VAL A 54 -8.82 17.13 20.25
N PHE A 55 -8.79 16.33 21.31
CA PHE A 55 -7.61 16.03 22.10
C PHE A 55 -7.14 14.60 21.77
N TYR A 56 -5.86 14.44 21.49
CA TYR A 56 -5.25 13.14 21.20
C TYR A 56 -4.55 12.62 22.46
N TYR A 57 -5.15 11.61 23.07
CA TYR A 57 -4.63 11.00 24.28
C TYR A 57 -3.81 9.74 23.93
N LYS A 58 -2.52 9.74 24.28
CA LYS A 58 -1.59 8.63 24.01
C LYS A 58 -1.19 7.85 25.28
N GLY A 59 -1.72 8.22 26.42
CA GLY A 59 -1.47 7.53 27.69
C GLY A 59 -1.17 8.48 28.84
N LYS A 60 -0.76 7.92 29.96
CA LYS A 60 -0.64 8.61 31.26
C LYS A 60 0.20 9.89 31.25
N GLN A 61 1.16 10.01 30.34
CA GLN A 61 1.95 11.23 30.16
C GLN A 61 1.11 12.44 29.73
N ASP A 62 -0.07 12.21 29.17
CA ASP A 62 -0.97 13.25 28.67
C ASP A 62 -2.05 13.65 29.68
N ASP A 63 -2.17 12.98 30.84
CA ASP A 63 -3.24 13.20 31.83
C ASP A 63 -3.35 14.66 32.21
N ALA A 64 -2.24 15.28 32.64
CA ALA A 64 -2.24 16.67 33.08
C ALA A 64 -2.66 17.65 31.99
N ALA A 65 -2.23 17.39 30.74
CA ALA A 65 -2.57 18.21 29.58
C ALA A 65 -4.06 18.02 29.20
N LEU A 66 -4.56 16.78 29.27
CA LEU A 66 -5.95 16.46 29.01
C LEU A 66 -6.86 17.20 30.02
N PHE A 67 -6.63 17.06 31.33
CA PHE A 67 -7.45 17.72 32.35
C PHE A 67 -7.41 19.24 32.24
N ALA A 68 -6.25 19.82 31.89
CA ALA A 68 -6.14 21.26 31.63
C ALA A 68 -6.90 21.72 30.38
N ALA A 69 -7.12 20.84 29.41
CA ALA A 69 -7.82 21.13 28.16
C ALA A 69 -9.34 20.95 28.24
N LEU A 70 -9.85 20.24 29.28
CA LEU A 70 -11.28 20.01 29.44
C LEU A 70 -12.06 21.33 29.56
N PRO A 71 -13.21 21.44 28.87
CA PRO A 71 -14.03 22.66 28.92
C PRO A 71 -14.70 22.83 30.29
N MET A 72 -14.51 23.98 30.90
CA MET A 72 -15.05 24.28 32.27
C MET A 72 -16.54 24.64 32.25
N ASP A 73 -17.19 24.66 31.12
CA ASP A 73 -18.62 25.00 31.01
C ASP A 73 -19.50 23.73 31.06
N ASN A 74 -20.73 23.93 31.55
CA ASN A 74 -21.71 22.85 31.67
C ASN A 74 -22.51 22.60 30.37
N ASN A 75 -22.16 23.25 29.26
CA ASN A 75 -22.87 23.11 27.99
C ASN A 75 -22.03 22.39 26.93
N THR A 76 -21.17 21.49 27.38
CA THR A 76 -20.30 20.71 26.49
C THR A 76 -20.48 19.21 26.77
N THR A 77 -20.71 18.44 25.71
CA THR A 77 -20.65 16.97 25.75
C THR A 77 -19.21 16.55 25.48
N ILE A 78 -18.64 15.72 26.35
CA ILE A 78 -17.33 15.12 26.17
C ILE A 78 -17.52 13.76 25.52
N VAL A 79 -16.86 13.54 24.41
CA VAL A 79 -16.89 12.30 23.65
C VAL A 79 -15.54 11.62 23.78
N HIS A 80 -15.53 10.41 24.35
CA HIS A 80 -14.35 9.57 24.42
C HIS A 80 -14.43 8.47 23.37
N LEU A 81 -13.48 8.46 22.44
CA LEU A 81 -13.46 7.59 21.25
C LEU A 81 -12.18 6.76 21.24
N TYR A 82 -12.32 5.45 21.16
CA TYR A 82 -11.16 4.54 21.22
C TYR A 82 -10.61 4.23 19.83
N SER A 83 -9.30 4.39 19.62
CA SER A 83 -8.59 4.11 18.38
C SER A 83 -8.63 2.64 17.94
N SER A 84 -8.85 1.72 18.88
CA SER A 84 -8.99 0.29 18.60
C SER A 84 -10.27 -0.09 17.84
N PHE A 85 -11.10 0.90 17.49
CA PHE A 85 -12.31 0.72 16.67
C PHE A 85 -12.20 1.50 15.37
N GLY A 86 -12.15 0.76 14.27
CA GLY A 86 -12.12 1.34 12.92
C GLY A 86 -13.48 1.85 12.48
N LEU A 87 -13.49 3.00 11.82
CA LEU A 87 -14.71 3.60 11.28
C LEU A 87 -15.16 2.87 10.00
N LYS A 88 -16.21 2.05 10.14
CA LYS A 88 -16.81 1.24 9.06
C LYS A 88 -17.87 2.01 8.28
N ASP A 89 -18.77 2.72 8.98
CA ASP A 89 -19.87 3.49 8.38
C ASP A 89 -19.84 4.95 8.86
N THR A 90 -19.46 5.85 7.96
CA THR A 90 -19.37 7.29 8.23
C THR A 90 -20.73 7.93 8.43
N LYS A 91 -21.83 7.40 7.84
CA LYS A 91 -23.18 7.93 8.03
C LYS A 91 -23.70 7.59 9.41
N ALA A 92 -23.52 6.34 9.85
CA ALA A 92 -23.89 5.92 11.19
C ALA A 92 -23.10 6.71 12.25
N PHE A 93 -21.79 6.97 12.01
CA PHE A 93 -20.97 7.81 12.87
C PHE A 93 -21.47 9.25 12.94
N ALA A 94 -21.83 9.88 11.83
CA ALA A 94 -22.38 11.22 11.81
C ALA A 94 -23.68 11.35 12.64
N VAL A 95 -24.51 10.29 12.63
CA VAL A 95 -25.72 10.22 13.49
C VAL A 95 -25.35 10.20 14.96
N LEU A 96 -24.32 9.45 15.37
CA LEU A 96 -23.84 9.41 16.75
C LEU A 96 -23.31 10.79 17.18
N MET A 97 -22.48 11.43 16.35
CA MET A 97 -21.95 12.76 16.61
C MET A 97 -23.08 13.80 16.74
N LYS A 98 -24.10 13.68 15.89
CA LYS A 98 -25.27 14.57 15.97
C LYS A 98 -26.08 14.38 17.25
N LYS A 99 -26.21 13.16 17.75
CA LYS A 99 -26.86 12.89 19.02
C LYS A 99 -26.14 13.56 20.20
N ALA A 100 -24.80 13.64 20.16
CA ALA A 100 -24.00 14.26 21.21
C ALA A 100 -24.41 15.72 21.53
N GLU A 101 -24.96 16.46 20.57
CA GLU A 101 -25.45 17.81 20.77
C GLU A 101 -26.65 17.92 21.75
N PHE A 102 -27.35 16.81 21.96
CA PHE A 102 -28.62 16.79 22.72
C PHE A 102 -28.56 15.93 23.98
N MET A 103 -27.41 15.26 24.26
CA MET A 103 -27.27 14.36 25.39
C MET A 103 -27.15 15.13 26.71
N ASN A 104 -27.93 14.71 27.72
CA ASN A 104 -27.88 15.22 29.08
C ASN A 104 -27.50 14.15 30.12
N GLU A 105 -27.52 12.89 29.70
CA GLU A 105 -27.09 11.72 30.49
C GLU A 105 -25.97 11.00 29.76
N PRO A 106 -25.14 10.25 30.50
CA PRO A 106 -24.08 9.45 29.89
C PRO A 106 -24.63 8.30 29.02
N TYR A 107 -24.00 8.08 27.87
CA TYR A 107 -24.31 6.96 26.97
C TYR A 107 -23.01 6.31 26.47
N THR A 108 -23.12 5.04 26.09
CA THR A 108 -22.01 4.31 25.45
C THR A 108 -22.49 3.59 24.18
N ALA A 109 -21.82 3.87 23.08
CA ALA A 109 -21.97 3.13 21.83
C ALA A 109 -21.06 1.89 21.84
N PHE A 110 -21.63 0.71 21.72
CA PHE A 110 -20.93 -0.56 21.77
C PHE A 110 -20.68 -1.14 20.37
N CYS A 111 -19.53 -1.80 20.20
CA CYS A 111 -19.21 -2.65 19.08
C CYS A 111 -18.79 -4.02 19.61
N ASP A 112 -19.47 -5.08 19.22
CA ASP A 112 -19.21 -6.46 19.68
C ASP A 112 -19.13 -6.61 21.22
N GLY A 113 -19.99 -5.86 21.92
CA GLY A 113 -20.06 -5.88 23.39
C GLY A 113 -18.99 -5.05 24.12
N LYS A 114 -18.11 -4.37 23.40
CA LYS A 114 -17.08 -3.48 23.95
C LYS A 114 -17.43 -2.01 23.71
N PRO A 115 -17.11 -1.09 24.65
CA PRO A 115 -17.32 0.34 24.44
C PRO A 115 -16.42 0.83 23.29
N ALA A 116 -17.03 1.40 22.25
CA ALA A 116 -16.33 1.99 21.13
C ALA A 116 -16.30 3.53 21.21
N MET A 117 -17.33 4.12 21.82
CA MET A 117 -17.48 5.57 21.97
C MET A 117 -18.38 5.86 23.16
N SER A 118 -17.95 6.74 24.07
CA SER A 118 -18.71 7.13 25.25
C SER A 118 -18.98 8.63 25.26
N PHE A 119 -20.15 9.01 25.76
CA PHE A 119 -20.63 10.38 25.83
C PHE A 119 -20.89 10.75 27.29
N LEU A 120 -20.30 11.86 27.74
CA LEU A 120 -20.43 12.36 29.12
C LEU A 120 -20.85 13.84 29.09
N ASP A 121 -21.70 14.19 30.02
CA ASP A 121 -22.22 15.55 30.19
C ASP A 121 -21.30 16.37 31.10
N GLY A 122 -20.32 17.05 30.47
CA GLY A 122 -19.39 17.96 31.13
C GLY A 122 -18.14 17.30 31.75
N ALA A 123 -17.15 18.16 32.07
CA ALA A 123 -15.84 17.76 32.56
C ALA A 123 -15.88 16.97 33.86
N ALA A 124 -16.70 17.37 34.85
CA ALA A 124 -16.75 16.71 36.12
C ALA A 124 -17.15 15.21 36.01
N LYS A 125 -18.19 14.90 35.23
CA LYS A 125 -18.57 13.50 34.97
C LYS A 125 -17.48 12.73 34.20
N TYR A 126 -16.73 13.41 33.36
CA TYR A 126 -15.59 12.81 32.63
C TYR A 126 -14.43 12.49 33.58
N GLU A 127 -14.07 13.42 34.49
CA GLU A 127 -13.01 13.24 35.48
C GLU A 127 -13.34 12.07 36.41
N ASP A 128 -14.58 11.98 36.90
CA ASP A 128 -15.06 10.88 37.76
C ASP A 128 -14.99 9.52 37.03
N ALA A 129 -15.17 9.48 35.73
CA ALA A 129 -15.20 8.27 34.92
C ALA A 129 -13.83 7.94 34.28
N PHE A 130 -12.83 8.82 34.37
CA PHE A 130 -11.60 8.78 33.57
C PHE A 130 -10.86 7.45 33.62
N GLU A 131 -10.62 6.90 34.81
CA GLU A 131 -9.91 5.62 34.95
C GLU A 131 -10.65 4.47 34.26
N ALA A 132 -11.97 4.41 34.39
CA ALA A 132 -12.79 3.38 33.75
C ALA A 132 -12.85 3.58 32.20
N LEU A 133 -12.83 4.83 31.72
CA LEU A 133 -12.77 5.16 30.31
C LEU A 133 -11.44 4.67 29.70
N VAL A 134 -10.31 5.06 30.25
CA VAL A 134 -8.99 4.64 29.77
C VAL A 134 -8.80 3.12 29.86
N ALA A 135 -9.34 2.47 30.88
CA ALA A 135 -9.36 1.00 31.00
C ALA A 135 -10.24 0.33 29.89
N GLY A 136 -11.17 1.08 29.27
CA GLY A 136 -12.16 0.52 28.34
C GLY A 136 -13.28 -0.26 29.06
N GLU A 137 -13.51 0.06 30.32
CA GLU A 137 -14.48 -0.61 31.21
C GLU A 137 -15.71 0.26 31.51
N TYR A 138 -15.69 1.52 31.09
CA TYR A 138 -16.81 2.43 31.31
C TYR A 138 -18.04 1.99 30.54
N GLN A 139 -19.16 1.91 31.29
CA GLN A 139 -20.46 1.53 30.76
C GLN A 139 -21.52 2.52 31.23
N ALA A 140 -22.31 3.00 30.29
CA ALA A 140 -23.49 3.82 30.53
C ALA A 140 -24.67 3.25 29.76
N GLU A 141 -25.77 4.01 29.63
CA GLU A 141 -26.91 3.57 28.85
C GLU A 141 -26.49 3.29 27.39
N ARG A 142 -26.95 2.15 26.86
CA ARG A 142 -26.51 1.62 25.56
C ARG A 142 -27.12 2.37 24.39
N ILE A 143 -26.28 2.72 23.40
CA ILE A 143 -26.72 3.12 22.07
C ILE A 143 -26.27 2.05 21.07
N ASP A 144 -27.23 1.48 20.35
CA ASP A 144 -26.94 0.57 19.24
C ASP A 144 -26.47 1.38 18.03
N ASN A 145 -25.44 0.87 17.37
CA ASN A 145 -24.86 1.48 16.19
C ASN A 145 -24.09 0.46 15.34
N ASP A 146 -23.90 0.79 14.05
CA ASP A 146 -23.10 0.01 13.08
C ASP A 146 -21.88 0.81 12.57
N ALA A 147 -21.50 1.88 13.29
CA ALA A 147 -20.43 2.78 12.82
C ALA A 147 -19.04 2.15 12.86
N PHE A 148 -18.82 1.20 13.78
CA PHE A 148 -17.48 0.73 14.13
C PHE A 148 -17.24 -0.74 13.79
N MET A 149 -15.96 -1.09 13.72
CA MET A 149 -15.44 -2.47 13.66
C MET A 149 -14.35 -2.62 14.72
N ASP A 150 -14.43 -3.64 15.57
CA ASP A 150 -13.41 -3.93 16.60
C ASP A 150 -12.11 -4.42 15.94
N LEU A 151 -11.11 -3.55 15.89
CA LEU A 151 -9.79 -3.83 15.33
C LEU A 151 -8.89 -4.64 16.24
N SER A 152 -9.29 -4.89 17.50
CA SER A 152 -8.53 -5.76 18.41
C SER A 152 -8.65 -7.24 18.03
N VAL A 153 -9.61 -7.59 17.18
CA VAL A 153 -9.80 -8.92 16.60
C VAL A 153 -9.04 -8.99 15.27
N ARG A 154 -8.06 -9.90 15.18
CA ARG A 154 -7.17 -10.01 13.99
C ARG A 154 -7.93 -10.13 12.66
N ALA A 155 -8.99 -10.94 12.60
CA ALA A 155 -9.79 -11.11 11.40
C ALA A 155 -10.46 -9.80 10.96
N ASN A 156 -11.04 -9.05 11.91
CA ASN A 156 -11.62 -7.74 11.65
C ASN A 156 -10.56 -6.73 11.20
N PHE A 157 -9.40 -6.73 11.86
CA PHE A 157 -8.28 -5.87 11.51
C PHE A 157 -7.84 -6.10 10.06
N LEU A 158 -7.62 -7.37 9.67
CA LEU A 158 -7.27 -7.73 8.29
C LEU A 158 -8.35 -7.30 7.30
N THR A 159 -9.62 -7.59 7.58
CA THR A 159 -10.74 -7.16 6.73
C THR A 159 -10.78 -5.64 6.58
N PHE A 160 -10.48 -4.91 7.66
CA PHE A 160 -10.49 -3.44 7.64
C PHE A 160 -9.36 -2.89 6.78
N ILE A 161 -8.10 -3.25 7.04
CA ILE A 161 -6.92 -2.67 6.36
C ILE A 161 -6.80 -3.08 4.88
N THR A 162 -7.37 -4.23 4.50
CA THR A 162 -7.44 -4.66 3.10
C THR A 162 -8.61 -4.04 2.35
N GLY A 163 -9.48 -3.29 3.05
CA GLY A 163 -10.65 -2.66 2.45
C GLY A 163 -11.78 -3.62 2.12
N GLY A 164 -11.80 -4.82 2.73
CA GLY A 164 -12.80 -5.85 2.47
C GLY A 164 -14.25 -5.45 2.79
N PHE A 165 -14.46 -4.33 3.46
CA PHE A 165 -15.78 -3.73 3.72
C PHE A 165 -16.18 -2.63 2.72
N ASP A 166 -15.27 -2.22 1.81
CA ASP A 166 -15.46 -1.08 0.90
C ASP A 166 -15.28 -1.55 -0.56
N ALA A 167 -16.28 -2.26 -1.06
CA ALA A 167 -16.29 -2.76 -2.44
C ALA A 167 -16.34 -1.60 -3.43
N ARG A 168 -15.19 -1.18 -3.96
CA ARG A 168 -15.11 -0.20 -5.04
C ARG A 168 -14.69 -0.80 -6.38
N PHE A 169 -15.62 -0.76 -7.28
CA PHE A 169 -15.74 -0.40 -8.69
C PHE A 169 -14.99 -1.16 -9.78
N PHE A 170 -13.82 -1.74 -9.65
CA PHE A 170 -13.14 -2.34 -10.81
C PHE A 170 -12.73 -3.81 -10.67
N ASN A 171 -12.52 -4.28 -9.47
CA ASN A 171 -12.38 -5.69 -9.13
C ASN A 171 -13.15 -5.89 -7.83
N ALA A 172 -14.41 -6.33 -7.92
CA ALA A 172 -15.12 -6.75 -6.72
C ALA A 172 -14.45 -8.02 -6.21
N LEU A 173 -13.76 -7.93 -5.08
CA LEU A 173 -13.41 -9.08 -4.26
C LEU A 173 -14.62 -9.35 -3.37
N ASP A 174 -15.35 -10.40 -3.66
CA ASP A 174 -16.42 -10.93 -2.81
C ASP A 174 -15.92 -12.23 -2.18
N GLY A 175 -16.39 -12.60 -1.01
CA GLY A 175 -15.96 -13.85 -0.41
C GLY A 175 -16.44 -14.04 1.02
N ASP A 176 -16.20 -15.23 1.50
CA ASP A 176 -16.50 -15.69 2.86
C ASP A 176 -15.17 -15.90 3.67
N GLU A 177 -15.27 -16.65 4.75
CA GLU A 177 -14.12 -17.01 5.59
C GLU A 177 -13.09 -17.87 4.85
N TYR A 178 -13.52 -18.66 3.85
CA TYR A 178 -12.69 -19.68 3.19
C TYR A 178 -12.29 -19.32 1.77
N THR A 179 -13.05 -18.45 1.11
CA THR A 179 -12.89 -18.18 -0.31
C THR A 179 -12.90 -16.70 -0.64
N VAL A 180 -12.26 -16.37 -1.76
CA VAL A 180 -12.29 -15.05 -2.38
C VAL A 180 -12.64 -15.20 -3.84
N THR A 181 -13.69 -14.50 -4.30
CA THR A 181 -14.06 -14.42 -5.71
C THR A 181 -13.62 -13.08 -6.30
N LYS A 182 -12.79 -13.12 -7.32
CA LYS A 182 -12.35 -11.95 -8.08
C LYS A 182 -13.23 -11.80 -9.33
N ARG A 183 -13.83 -10.62 -9.51
CA ARG A 183 -14.71 -10.31 -10.65
C ARG A 183 -14.29 -9.02 -11.34
N SER A 184 -14.39 -8.97 -12.67
CA SER A 184 -14.15 -7.73 -13.44
C SER A 184 -14.97 -7.72 -14.73
N THR A 185 -15.32 -6.51 -15.18
CA THR A 185 -15.87 -6.29 -16.52
C THR A 185 -14.84 -6.51 -17.64
N LYS A 186 -13.53 -6.47 -17.30
CA LYS A 186 -12.43 -6.77 -18.23
C LYS A 186 -12.24 -8.28 -18.35
N LYS A 187 -13.11 -8.93 -19.10
CA LYS A 187 -13.20 -10.39 -19.21
C LYS A 187 -11.89 -11.07 -19.58
N GLU A 188 -11.20 -10.54 -20.59
CA GLU A 188 -9.94 -11.11 -21.07
C GLU A 188 -8.84 -11.12 -20.00
N LYS A 189 -8.78 -10.05 -19.18
CA LYS A 189 -7.84 -9.98 -18.06
C LYS A 189 -8.08 -11.10 -17.04
N ILE A 190 -9.33 -11.27 -16.60
CA ILE A 190 -9.70 -12.30 -15.62
C ILE A 190 -9.47 -13.72 -16.18
N ARG A 191 -9.79 -13.92 -17.47
CA ARG A 191 -9.50 -15.18 -18.15
C ARG A 191 -8.01 -15.47 -18.19
N ALA A 192 -7.18 -14.47 -18.53
CA ALA A 192 -5.73 -14.62 -18.59
C ALA A 192 -5.11 -14.91 -17.21
N GLU A 193 -5.58 -14.27 -16.14
CA GLU A 193 -5.14 -14.56 -14.77
C GLU A 193 -5.52 -15.98 -14.35
N TYR A 194 -6.76 -16.42 -14.66
CA TYR A 194 -7.20 -17.80 -14.40
C TYR A 194 -6.37 -18.83 -15.18
N GLN A 195 -6.19 -18.62 -16.47
CA GLN A 195 -5.44 -19.52 -17.36
C GLN A 195 -3.97 -19.61 -16.97
N PHE A 196 -3.36 -18.53 -16.51
CA PHE A 196 -1.97 -18.48 -16.10
C PHE A 196 -1.59 -19.64 -15.18
N TYR A 197 -2.38 -19.85 -14.10
CA TYR A 197 -2.11 -20.94 -13.16
C TYR A 197 -2.17 -22.32 -13.82
N HIS A 198 -3.13 -22.55 -14.69
CA HIS A 198 -3.33 -23.83 -15.36
C HIS A 198 -2.26 -24.14 -16.41
N LEU A 199 -1.63 -23.10 -16.96
CA LEU A 199 -0.52 -23.21 -17.92
C LEU A 199 0.84 -23.36 -17.23
N LEU A 200 0.95 -23.06 -15.93
CA LEU A 200 2.21 -23.17 -15.20
C LEU A 200 2.73 -24.63 -15.16
N PRO A 201 4.07 -24.82 -15.22
CA PRO A 201 4.71 -26.07 -14.81
C PRO A 201 4.29 -26.49 -13.40
N GLU A 202 4.14 -27.80 -13.18
CA GLU A 202 3.60 -28.33 -11.92
C GLU A 202 4.41 -27.93 -10.68
N ASP A 203 5.73 -27.88 -10.78
CA ASP A 203 6.65 -27.47 -9.71
C ASP A 203 6.56 -25.98 -9.35
N MET A 204 6.01 -25.17 -10.23
CA MET A 204 5.76 -23.75 -9.97
C MET A 204 4.39 -23.48 -9.32
N LYS A 205 3.39 -24.33 -9.51
CA LYS A 205 2.01 -24.12 -9.04
C LYS A 205 1.90 -23.94 -7.53
N MET A 206 2.76 -24.60 -6.77
CA MET A 206 2.76 -24.50 -5.30
C MET A 206 3.01 -23.07 -4.77
N TRP A 207 3.62 -22.22 -5.57
CA TRP A 207 3.91 -20.81 -5.21
C TRP A 207 2.71 -19.90 -5.35
N PHE A 208 1.72 -20.29 -6.16
CA PHE A 208 0.55 -19.47 -6.46
C PHE A 208 -0.68 -19.94 -5.70
N VAL A 209 -1.63 -19.01 -5.51
CA VAL A 209 -2.98 -19.37 -5.05
C VAL A 209 -3.73 -19.97 -6.23
N MET A 210 -4.31 -21.17 -6.04
CA MET A 210 -5.03 -21.88 -7.11
C MET A 210 -6.38 -21.22 -7.39
N PRO A 211 -6.63 -20.76 -8.64
CA PRO A 211 -7.93 -20.30 -9.06
C PRO A 211 -8.80 -21.47 -9.53
N TYR A 212 -10.09 -21.42 -9.23
CA TYR A 212 -11.10 -22.40 -9.66
C TYR A 212 -12.44 -21.73 -9.91
N ASP A 213 -13.44 -22.47 -10.37
CA ASP A 213 -14.80 -21.98 -10.62
C ASP A 213 -14.87 -20.73 -11.51
N TYR A 214 -14.14 -20.77 -12.64
CA TYR A 214 -14.19 -19.68 -13.62
C TYR A 214 -15.59 -19.55 -14.23
N LYS A 215 -16.12 -18.34 -14.27
CA LYS A 215 -17.41 -17.98 -14.87
C LYS A 215 -17.26 -16.74 -15.73
N GLU A 216 -18.01 -16.71 -16.83
CA GLU A 216 -18.11 -15.57 -17.71
C GLU A 216 -19.54 -15.40 -18.20
N ASP A 217 -20.05 -14.19 -18.13
CA ASP A 217 -21.38 -13.79 -18.61
C ASP A 217 -21.32 -12.46 -19.37
N GLU A 218 -22.45 -11.89 -19.72
CA GLU A 218 -22.52 -10.62 -20.47
C GLU A 218 -21.89 -9.45 -19.69
N ASN A 219 -21.94 -9.47 -18.36
CA ASN A 219 -21.53 -8.39 -17.46
C ASN A 219 -20.05 -8.45 -17.05
N GLY A 220 -19.38 -9.60 -17.23
CA GLY A 220 -18.00 -9.75 -16.84
C GLY A 220 -17.56 -11.21 -16.74
N SER A 221 -16.42 -11.40 -16.10
CA SER A 221 -15.91 -12.71 -15.73
C SER A 221 -15.40 -12.74 -14.30
N SER A 222 -15.35 -13.93 -13.70
CA SER A 222 -14.91 -14.15 -12.34
C SER A 222 -14.23 -15.51 -12.19
N TYR A 223 -13.39 -15.64 -11.18
CA TYR A 223 -12.93 -16.91 -10.65
C TYR A 223 -12.85 -16.85 -9.14
N THR A 224 -12.87 -18.01 -8.50
CA THR A 224 -12.76 -18.17 -7.06
C THR A 224 -11.39 -18.72 -6.70
N MET A 225 -10.87 -18.40 -5.53
CA MET A 225 -9.63 -18.92 -4.97
C MET A 225 -9.74 -19.08 -3.46
N GLU A 226 -8.86 -19.87 -2.86
CA GLU A 226 -8.74 -20.01 -1.42
C GLU A 226 -8.37 -18.67 -0.77
N ARG A 227 -8.98 -18.36 0.37
CA ARG A 227 -8.62 -17.22 1.19
C ARG A 227 -7.48 -17.59 2.13
N PHE A 228 -6.32 -17.03 1.90
CA PHE A 228 -5.23 -17.08 2.86
C PHE A 228 -5.37 -15.94 3.88
N HIS A 229 -5.47 -16.28 5.16
CA HIS A 229 -5.51 -15.30 6.26
C HIS A 229 -4.12 -14.73 6.55
N MET A 230 -3.46 -14.25 5.51
CA MET A 230 -2.15 -13.62 5.51
C MET A 230 -2.24 -12.21 4.94
N THR A 231 -1.36 -11.33 5.35
CA THR A 231 -1.18 -10.03 4.71
C THR A 231 -0.22 -10.14 3.53
N ASP A 232 -0.37 -9.24 2.57
CA ASP A 232 0.71 -8.96 1.65
C ASP A 232 1.89 -8.29 2.37
N ILE A 233 3.08 -8.41 1.77
CA ILE A 233 4.30 -7.86 2.35
C ILE A 233 4.25 -6.32 2.35
N ALA A 234 3.62 -5.69 1.36
CA ALA A 234 3.57 -4.23 1.23
C ALA A 234 2.93 -3.57 2.46
N ILE A 235 1.81 -4.11 2.94
CA ILE A 235 1.15 -3.61 4.17
C ILE A 235 2.13 -3.65 5.35
N ARG A 236 2.81 -4.77 5.56
CA ARG A 236 3.75 -4.94 6.66
C ARG A 236 5.00 -4.05 6.51
N PHE A 237 5.46 -3.89 5.28
CA PHE A 237 6.65 -3.11 4.95
C PHE A 237 6.44 -1.62 5.24
N VAL A 238 5.33 -1.04 4.81
CA VAL A 238 5.01 0.39 5.06
C VAL A 238 4.73 0.69 6.54
N HIS A 239 4.39 -0.33 7.34
CA HIS A 239 4.23 -0.19 8.78
C HIS A 239 5.51 -0.45 9.58
N GLY A 240 6.63 -0.77 8.91
CA GLY A 240 7.89 -1.11 9.58
C GLY A 240 7.84 -2.43 10.35
N ALA A 241 6.98 -3.36 9.93
CA ALA A 241 6.80 -4.67 10.57
C ALA A 241 7.67 -5.77 9.95
N VAL A 242 8.43 -5.47 8.91
CA VAL A 242 9.40 -6.39 8.28
C VAL A 242 10.79 -5.93 8.70
N ASP A 243 11.50 -6.71 9.49
CA ASP A 243 12.88 -6.45 9.84
C ASP A 243 13.87 -7.01 8.79
N GLU A 244 15.16 -6.74 8.95
CA GLU A 244 16.20 -7.19 8.01
C GLU A 244 16.33 -8.72 7.93
N GLU A 245 16.13 -9.43 9.06
CA GLU A 245 16.17 -10.90 9.09
C GLU A 245 14.99 -11.48 8.33
N GLU A 246 13.80 -10.94 8.57
CA GLU A 246 12.60 -11.38 7.86
C GLU A 246 12.68 -11.05 6.36
N LEU A 247 13.25 -9.91 5.98
CA LEU A 247 13.48 -9.62 4.57
C LEU A 247 14.40 -10.67 3.93
N LYS A 248 15.45 -11.13 4.62
CA LYS A 248 16.32 -12.22 4.13
C LYS A 248 15.54 -13.51 3.95
N ASP A 249 14.70 -13.90 4.92
CA ASP A 249 13.84 -15.09 4.83
C ASP A 249 12.88 -15.00 3.63
N ILE A 250 12.31 -13.84 3.40
CA ILE A 250 11.44 -13.58 2.24
C ILE A 250 12.24 -13.69 0.93
N LEU A 251 13.42 -13.08 0.88
CA LEU A 251 14.27 -13.11 -0.32
C LEU A 251 14.82 -14.49 -0.59
N ASP A 252 15.15 -15.31 0.42
CA ASP A 252 15.54 -16.69 0.25
C ASP A 252 14.47 -17.50 -0.49
N LYS A 253 13.21 -17.35 -0.08
CA LYS A 253 12.06 -17.99 -0.74
C LYS A 253 11.85 -17.43 -2.16
N LEU A 254 11.90 -16.12 -2.35
CA LEU A 254 11.69 -15.50 -3.66
C LEU A 254 12.82 -15.85 -4.65
N PHE A 255 14.08 -15.83 -4.22
CA PHE A 255 15.19 -16.24 -5.09
C PHE A 255 15.23 -17.74 -5.34
N TYR A 256 14.71 -18.56 -4.42
CA TYR A 256 14.46 -19.96 -4.70
C TYR A 256 13.41 -20.13 -5.81
N PHE A 257 12.25 -19.43 -5.69
CA PHE A 257 11.24 -19.38 -6.76
C PHE A 257 11.84 -18.91 -8.10
N ILE A 258 12.63 -17.81 -8.10
CA ILE A 258 13.27 -17.28 -9.31
C ILE A 258 14.17 -18.31 -9.98
N ARG A 259 14.88 -19.13 -9.21
CA ARG A 259 15.73 -20.23 -9.76
C ARG A 259 14.91 -21.42 -10.28
N LEU A 260 13.72 -21.67 -9.73
CA LEU A 260 12.83 -22.74 -10.19
C LEU A 260 12.07 -22.41 -11.47
N ARG A 261 12.03 -21.14 -11.88
CA ARG A 261 11.28 -20.74 -13.07
C ARG A 261 11.75 -21.53 -14.30
N ALA A 262 10.78 -22.08 -15.04
CA ALA A 262 11.08 -22.70 -16.33
C ALA A 262 11.70 -21.68 -17.28
N VAL A 263 12.74 -22.09 -17.97
CA VAL A 263 13.53 -21.25 -18.88
C VAL A 263 13.41 -21.78 -20.30
N LYS A 264 13.25 -20.85 -21.24
CA LYS A 264 13.25 -21.14 -22.69
C LYS A 264 14.45 -20.46 -23.33
N GLU A 265 15.28 -21.21 -24.03
CA GLU A 265 16.34 -20.65 -24.88
C GLU A 265 15.72 -19.98 -26.10
N VAL A 266 16.23 -18.81 -26.46
CA VAL A 266 15.79 -18.03 -27.61
C VAL A 266 16.99 -17.43 -28.32
N SER A 267 16.80 -16.96 -29.55
CA SER A 267 17.83 -16.17 -30.20
C SER A 267 18.06 -14.85 -29.50
N ALA A 268 19.30 -14.36 -29.50
CA ALA A 268 19.62 -13.05 -28.89
C ALA A 268 18.77 -11.90 -29.44
N ASN A 269 18.38 -11.98 -30.73
CA ASN A 269 17.50 -10.99 -31.35
C ASN A 269 16.07 -11.07 -30.80
N GLU A 270 15.54 -12.25 -30.60
CA GLU A 270 14.20 -12.46 -30.02
C GLU A 270 14.16 -11.98 -28.55
N GLY A 271 15.12 -12.40 -27.75
CA GLY A 271 15.19 -11.96 -26.35
C GLY A 271 15.41 -10.44 -26.22
N ARG A 272 16.22 -9.85 -27.11
CA ARG A 272 16.41 -8.39 -27.17
C ARG A 272 15.11 -7.67 -27.55
N LYS A 273 14.39 -8.17 -28.54
CA LYS A 273 13.11 -7.60 -28.95
C LYS A 273 12.11 -7.59 -27.79
N ILE A 274 11.97 -8.68 -27.06
CA ILE A 274 11.09 -8.77 -25.87
C ILE A 274 11.51 -7.77 -24.80
N ALA A 275 12.81 -7.61 -24.54
CA ALA A 275 13.29 -6.62 -23.59
C ALA A 275 13.00 -5.17 -24.08
N ASP A 276 13.21 -4.88 -25.34
CA ASP A 276 12.90 -3.57 -25.92
C ASP A 276 11.40 -3.26 -25.85
N GLU A 277 10.52 -4.22 -26.13
CA GLU A 277 9.06 -4.10 -25.96
C GLU A 277 8.67 -3.78 -24.50
N LEU A 278 9.32 -4.43 -23.52
CA LEU A 278 9.03 -4.24 -22.10
C LEU A 278 9.52 -2.90 -21.55
N TYR A 279 10.73 -2.48 -21.93
CA TYR A 279 11.43 -1.39 -21.26
C TYR A 279 11.52 -0.11 -22.10
N ILE A 280 11.35 -0.17 -23.41
CA ILE A 280 11.43 0.98 -24.31
C ILE A 280 10.08 1.27 -24.97
N ASP A 281 9.51 0.33 -25.72
CA ASP A 281 8.31 0.58 -26.51
C ASP A 281 7.11 0.88 -25.63
N LYS A 282 6.97 0.11 -24.56
CA LYS A 282 5.95 0.36 -23.52
C LYS A 282 6.11 1.75 -22.90
N LEU A 283 7.34 2.15 -22.55
CA LEU A 283 7.61 3.47 -22.00
C LEU A 283 7.22 4.57 -22.99
N LYS A 284 7.63 4.48 -24.25
CA LYS A 284 7.28 5.45 -25.30
C LYS A 284 5.77 5.60 -25.45
N ALA A 285 5.07 4.48 -25.57
CA ALA A 285 3.60 4.49 -25.68
C ALA A 285 2.94 5.18 -24.47
N ARG A 286 3.47 4.98 -23.24
CA ARG A 286 2.97 5.62 -22.02
C ARG A 286 3.29 7.12 -21.98
N MET A 287 4.46 7.53 -22.47
CA MET A 287 4.77 8.95 -22.59
C MET A 287 3.86 9.66 -23.61
N ASP A 288 3.55 9.04 -24.73
CA ASP A 288 2.60 9.58 -25.71
C ASP A 288 1.17 9.67 -25.13
N GLU A 289 0.80 8.77 -24.22
CA GLU A 289 -0.46 8.85 -23.47
C GLU A 289 -0.43 10.00 -22.46
N LEU A 290 0.67 10.14 -21.69
CA LEU A 290 0.84 11.19 -20.69
C LEU A 290 0.75 12.59 -21.29
N LYS A 291 1.32 12.80 -22.47
CA LYS A 291 1.31 14.10 -23.21
C LYS A 291 -0.10 14.60 -23.54
N LYS A 292 -1.10 13.73 -23.53
CA LYS A 292 -2.51 14.11 -23.79
C LYS A 292 -3.20 14.77 -22.61
N TYR A 293 -2.61 14.70 -21.41
CA TYR A 293 -3.16 15.32 -20.21
C TYR A 293 -2.72 16.78 -20.10
N GLU A 294 -3.63 17.65 -19.71
CA GLU A 294 -3.35 19.10 -19.52
C GLU A 294 -2.23 19.34 -18.49
N GLN A 295 -2.13 18.49 -17.47
CA GLN A 295 -1.12 18.56 -16.43
C GLN A 295 0.31 18.31 -16.94
N TYR A 296 0.49 17.76 -18.13
CA TYR A 296 1.81 17.49 -18.68
C TYR A 296 2.70 18.74 -18.75
N ALA A 297 2.14 19.88 -19.20
CA ALA A 297 2.86 21.15 -19.27
C ALA A 297 3.31 21.64 -17.87
N TRP A 298 2.53 21.33 -16.83
CA TRP A 298 2.92 21.63 -15.46
C TRP A 298 4.09 20.75 -15.01
N PHE A 299 4.07 19.46 -15.28
CA PHE A 299 5.21 18.58 -14.97
C PHE A 299 6.50 19.06 -15.63
N ASP A 300 6.45 19.41 -16.91
CA ASP A 300 7.59 19.94 -17.66
C ASP A 300 8.16 21.22 -17.00
N SER A 301 7.28 22.14 -16.66
CA SER A 301 7.68 23.39 -16.01
C SER A 301 8.36 23.14 -14.65
N MET A 302 7.82 22.24 -13.84
CA MET A 302 8.36 21.92 -12.53
C MET A 302 9.71 21.21 -12.65
N ILE A 303 9.87 20.25 -13.56
CA ILE A 303 11.14 19.57 -13.82
C ILE A 303 12.22 20.57 -14.25
N LYS A 304 11.89 21.47 -15.20
CA LYS A 304 12.81 22.50 -15.67
C LYS A 304 13.27 23.47 -14.59
N MET A 305 12.35 23.85 -13.66
CA MET A 305 12.67 24.80 -12.60
C MET A 305 13.41 24.18 -11.41
N GLY A 306 13.11 22.94 -11.09
CA GLY A 306 13.54 22.32 -9.83
C GLY A 306 14.51 21.16 -9.95
N THR A 307 14.95 20.79 -11.15
CA THR A 307 15.90 19.70 -11.38
C THR A 307 17.01 20.09 -12.37
N ALA A 308 17.94 19.19 -12.64
CA ALA A 308 18.94 19.35 -13.69
C ALA A 308 18.41 19.09 -15.11
N TYR A 309 17.18 18.56 -15.24
CA TYR A 309 16.58 18.19 -16.51
C TYR A 309 15.76 19.35 -17.09
N LYS A 310 15.69 19.42 -18.43
CA LYS A 310 14.99 20.51 -19.13
C LYS A 310 13.51 20.25 -19.35
N SER A 311 13.10 18.98 -19.34
CA SER A 311 11.73 18.52 -19.61
C SER A 311 11.54 17.07 -19.14
N VAL A 312 10.32 16.56 -19.18
CA VAL A 312 10.03 15.14 -18.99
C VAL A 312 10.67 14.29 -20.09
N GLU A 313 10.68 14.79 -21.34
CA GLU A 313 11.36 14.12 -22.45
C GLU A 313 12.88 14.02 -22.22
N ASP A 314 13.51 15.00 -21.59
CA ASP A 314 14.94 14.95 -21.27
C ASP A 314 15.25 13.84 -20.25
N VAL A 315 14.35 13.61 -19.28
CA VAL A 315 14.42 12.46 -18.35
C VAL A 315 14.30 11.13 -19.13
N VAL A 316 13.36 11.02 -20.05
CA VAL A 316 13.19 9.83 -20.89
C VAL A 316 14.40 9.60 -21.76
N ALA A 317 14.95 10.65 -22.39
CA ALA A 317 16.17 10.56 -23.20
C ALA A 317 17.37 10.08 -22.38
N LYS A 318 17.48 10.53 -21.11
CA LYS A 318 18.51 10.04 -20.16
C LYS A 318 18.33 8.55 -19.91
N TYR A 319 17.10 8.10 -19.63
CA TYR A 319 16.80 6.68 -19.48
C TYR A 319 17.22 5.87 -20.71
N GLU A 320 16.84 6.30 -21.92
CA GLU A 320 17.17 5.61 -23.17
C GLU A 320 18.69 5.53 -23.39
N ALA A 321 19.42 6.61 -23.09
CA ALA A 321 20.89 6.63 -23.20
C ALA A 321 21.55 5.62 -22.24
N LEU A 322 21.07 5.55 -20.99
CA LEU A 322 21.54 4.56 -20.01
C LEU A 322 21.16 3.14 -20.42
N TYR A 323 19.96 2.94 -20.98
CA TYR A 323 19.52 1.65 -21.51
C TYR A 323 20.43 1.17 -22.65
N GLN A 324 20.75 2.02 -23.61
CA GLN A 324 21.68 1.65 -24.69
C GLN A 324 23.08 1.35 -24.17
N LYS A 325 23.54 2.07 -23.14
CA LYS A 325 24.85 1.87 -22.53
C LYS A 325 24.94 0.56 -21.75
N LEU A 326 23.97 0.26 -20.88
CA LEU A 326 24.03 -0.83 -19.89
C LEU A 326 23.35 -2.11 -20.36
N ALA A 327 22.31 -2.01 -21.14
CA ALA A 327 21.55 -3.13 -21.67
C ALA A 327 21.96 -3.50 -23.10
N GLY A 328 23.08 -2.96 -23.59
CA GLY A 328 23.64 -3.31 -24.90
C GLY A 328 24.03 -4.80 -24.98
N ALA A 329 23.95 -5.38 -26.18
CA ALA A 329 24.22 -6.80 -26.41
C ALA A 329 25.63 -7.27 -26.00
N ASN A 330 26.61 -6.36 -25.92
CA ASN A 330 27.96 -6.65 -25.46
C ASN A 330 28.07 -6.79 -23.93
N ILE A 331 27.05 -6.31 -23.18
CA ILE A 331 27.04 -6.27 -21.72
C ILE A 331 26.09 -7.31 -21.15
N ARG A 332 24.96 -7.53 -21.83
CA ARG A 332 23.93 -8.46 -21.43
C ARG A 332 23.62 -9.46 -22.54
N LYS A 333 23.55 -10.75 -22.18
CA LYS A 333 23.04 -11.79 -23.07
C LYS A 333 21.52 -11.81 -23.02
N TYR A 334 20.90 -11.97 -24.19
CA TYR A 334 19.44 -12.08 -24.36
C TYR A 334 19.04 -13.46 -24.88
N ASP A 335 19.73 -14.50 -24.45
CA ASP A 335 19.65 -15.86 -24.99
C ASP A 335 18.58 -16.72 -24.32
N ARG A 336 17.83 -16.18 -23.34
CA ARG A 336 16.82 -16.90 -22.61
C ARG A 336 15.68 -16.01 -22.12
N LEU A 337 14.51 -16.63 -22.02
CA LEU A 337 13.33 -16.11 -21.34
C LEU A 337 13.01 -17.03 -20.15
N ALA A 338 12.28 -16.52 -19.18
CA ALA A 338 11.82 -17.28 -18.04
C ALA A 338 10.32 -17.09 -17.82
N VAL A 339 9.66 -18.10 -17.26
CA VAL A 339 8.28 -17.92 -16.79
C VAL A 339 8.27 -16.80 -15.74
N GLY A 340 7.50 -15.76 -15.98
CA GLY A 340 7.43 -14.59 -15.11
C GLY A 340 6.07 -14.44 -14.44
N HIS A 341 6.07 -13.95 -13.22
CA HIS A 341 4.86 -13.46 -12.56
C HIS A 341 4.30 -12.24 -13.30
N GLY A 342 5.20 -11.38 -13.79
CA GLY A 342 4.87 -10.17 -14.55
C GLY A 342 4.41 -8.98 -13.71
N ASP A 343 4.23 -9.17 -12.38
CA ASP A 343 3.96 -8.09 -11.41
C ASP A 343 4.39 -8.49 -9.99
N LEU A 344 5.62 -8.96 -9.84
CA LEU A 344 6.18 -9.47 -8.59
C LEU A 344 6.59 -8.34 -7.63
N CYS A 345 5.63 -7.51 -7.22
CA CYS A 345 5.80 -6.48 -6.20
C CYS A 345 5.25 -6.98 -4.84
N PHE A 346 5.59 -6.30 -3.75
CA PHE A 346 5.24 -6.73 -2.40
C PHE A 346 3.73 -6.84 -2.14
N SER A 347 2.91 -6.04 -2.81
CA SER A 347 1.45 -6.12 -2.70
C SER A 347 0.86 -7.40 -3.32
N ASN A 348 1.63 -8.11 -4.15
CA ASN A 348 1.22 -9.36 -4.78
C ASN A 348 1.87 -10.61 -4.15
N ILE A 349 2.48 -10.44 -2.97
CA ILE A 349 3.17 -11.51 -2.24
C ILE A 349 2.56 -11.61 -0.85
N LEU A 350 1.77 -12.66 -0.62
CA LEU A 350 1.26 -13.00 0.69
C LEU A 350 2.33 -13.76 1.47
N TYR A 351 2.59 -13.36 2.72
CA TYR A 351 3.60 -14.00 3.54
C TYR A 351 3.16 -14.12 5.01
N SER A 352 3.42 -15.28 5.59
CA SER A 352 3.30 -15.55 7.01
C SER A 352 4.63 -16.08 7.55
N ARG A 353 5.28 -15.31 8.42
CA ARG A 353 6.52 -15.74 9.11
C ARG A 353 6.25 -16.95 10.01
N GLU A 354 5.12 -16.94 10.73
CA GLU A 354 4.74 -17.99 11.66
C GLU A 354 4.51 -19.35 10.97
N ALA A 355 3.81 -19.33 9.82
CA ALA A 355 3.54 -20.54 9.04
C ALA A 355 4.65 -20.85 8.03
N GLU A 356 5.64 -19.98 7.87
CA GLU A 356 6.69 -20.04 6.84
C GLU A 356 6.17 -20.18 5.40
N VAL A 357 4.96 -19.70 5.15
CA VAL A 357 4.27 -19.81 3.86
C VAL A 357 4.37 -18.51 3.10
N LEU A 358 4.73 -18.61 1.82
CA LEU A 358 4.69 -17.54 0.84
C LEU A 358 3.80 -17.96 -0.33
N LYS A 359 2.88 -17.09 -0.73
CA LYS A 359 1.98 -17.27 -1.88
C LYS A 359 1.97 -16.04 -2.78
N LEU A 360 2.00 -16.28 -4.07
CA LEU A 360 1.94 -15.25 -5.10
C LEU A 360 0.50 -15.13 -5.62
N ILE A 361 0.06 -13.89 -5.81
CA ILE A 361 -1.28 -13.54 -6.29
C ILE A 361 -1.19 -12.53 -7.42
N ASP A 362 -2.25 -12.37 -8.19
CA ASP A 362 -2.39 -11.35 -9.23
C ASP A 362 -1.27 -11.34 -10.30
N PRO A 363 -0.93 -12.51 -10.90
CA PRO A 363 0.02 -12.53 -12.00
C PRO A 363 -0.50 -11.70 -13.19
N LYS A 364 0.38 -11.27 -14.08
CA LYS A 364 0.01 -10.53 -15.31
C LYS A 364 -1.02 -11.30 -16.15
N GLY A 365 -1.01 -12.63 -16.06
CA GLY A 365 -1.89 -13.52 -16.82
C GLY A 365 -1.26 -14.00 -18.13
N ALA A 366 -1.77 -15.14 -18.63
CA ALA A 366 -1.41 -15.74 -19.90
C ALA A 366 -2.62 -16.48 -20.48
N LEU A 367 -2.80 -16.43 -21.81
CA LEU A 367 -3.85 -17.18 -22.49
C LEU A 367 -3.31 -18.47 -23.16
N LYS A 368 -2.00 -18.54 -23.35
CA LYS A 368 -1.28 -19.67 -23.90
C LYS A 368 0.11 -19.78 -23.27
N GLU A 369 0.77 -20.93 -23.40
CA GLU A 369 2.05 -21.22 -22.76
C GLU A 369 3.15 -20.20 -23.13
N GLU A 370 3.20 -19.73 -24.36
CA GLU A 370 4.19 -18.74 -24.80
C GLU A 370 4.07 -17.41 -24.05
N ASP A 371 2.87 -17.03 -23.62
CA ASP A 371 2.61 -15.78 -22.90
C ASP A 371 3.17 -15.81 -21.45
N LEU A 372 3.54 -17.00 -20.93
CA LEU A 372 4.17 -17.14 -19.62
C LEU A 372 5.59 -16.59 -19.61
N TYR A 373 6.29 -16.65 -20.76
CA TYR A 373 7.72 -16.35 -20.85
C TYR A 373 7.97 -14.87 -21.04
N THR A 374 8.87 -14.32 -20.25
CA THR A 374 9.27 -12.91 -20.28
C THR A 374 10.77 -12.75 -20.04
N ASP A 375 11.25 -11.52 -20.10
CA ASP A 375 12.62 -11.19 -19.73
C ASP A 375 12.91 -11.55 -18.26
N PRO A 376 13.98 -12.32 -17.94
CA PRO A 376 14.28 -12.77 -16.59
C PRO A 376 14.46 -11.65 -15.55
N TYR A 377 14.80 -10.43 -15.97
CA TYR A 377 14.98 -9.27 -15.10
C TYR A 377 13.67 -8.57 -14.74
N TYR A 378 12.56 -8.84 -15.44
CA TYR A 378 11.33 -8.07 -15.24
C TYR A 378 10.76 -8.22 -13.82
N ASP A 379 10.68 -9.45 -13.30
CA ASP A 379 10.22 -9.69 -11.94
C ASP A 379 11.19 -9.15 -10.89
N LEU A 380 12.51 -9.14 -11.17
CA LEU A 380 13.51 -8.51 -10.30
C LEU A 380 13.36 -7.00 -10.25
N ALA A 381 13.04 -6.36 -11.39
CA ALA A 381 12.72 -4.95 -11.42
C ALA A 381 11.45 -4.61 -10.63
N LYS A 382 10.46 -5.52 -10.64
CA LYS A 382 9.25 -5.39 -9.83
C LYS A 382 9.52 -5.56 -8.33
N LEU A 383 10.41 -6.47 -7.93
CA LEU A 383 10.87 -6.57 -6.53
C LEU A 383 11.64 -5.31 -6.12
N SER A 384 12.55 -4.84 -6.97
CA SER A 384 13.29 -3.59 -6.74
C SER A 384 12.36 -2.39 -6.57
N HIS A 385 11.26 -2.35 -7.34
CA HIS A 385 10.25 -1.32 -7.28
C HIS A 385 9.63 -1.18 -5.87
N SER A 386 9.40 -2.29 -5.15
CA SER A 386 8.98 -2.29 -3.75
C SER A 386 10.14 -2.00 -2.79
N ILE A 387 11.27 -2.73 -2.91
CA ILE A 387 12.36 -2.70 -1.93
C ILE A 387 13.19 -1.40 -2.03
N CYS A 388 13.65 -1.07 -3.24
CA CYS A 388 14.56 0.04 -3.48
C CYS A 388 13.81 1.33 -3.85
N GLY A 389 12.78 1.22 -4.67
CA GLY A 389 12.00 2.34 -5.18
C GLY A 389 10.86 2.80 -4.27
N CYS A 390 10.61 2.09 -3.17
CA CYS A 390 9.59 2.46 -2.18
C CYS A 390 8.19 2.65 -2.79
N TYR A 391 7.84 1.88 -3.83
CA TYR A 391 6.55 2.00 -4.52
C TYR A 391 5.35 1.90 -3.57
N ASP A 392 5.43 1.02 -2.58
CA ASP A 392 4.37 0.78 -1.62
C ASP A 392 4.18 1.97 -0.67
N PHE A 393 5.24 2.74 -0.39
CA PHE A 393 5.18 4.00 0.36
C PHE A 393 4.44 5.09 -0.43
N PHE A 394 4.69 5.20 -1.74
CA PHE A 394 3.90 6.09 -2.60
C PHE A 394 2.42 5.73 -2.62
N ASN A 395 2.11 4.44 -2.70
CA ASN A 395 0.72 3.96 -2.66
C ASN A 395 0.04 4.24 -1.33
N SER A 396 0.82 4.32 -0.26
CA SER A 396 0.37 4.58 1.11
C SER A 396 0.41 6.06 1.51
N GLY A 397 0.82 6.96 0.59
CA GLY A 397 0.89 8.40 0.85
C GLY A 397 2.05 8.82 1.75
N LEU A 398 3.05 7.96 1.95
CA LEU A 398 4.22 8.17 2.81
C LEU A 398 5.38 8.80 2.05
N TYR A 399 5.13 9.91 1.40
CA TYR A 399 6.14 10.70 0.71
C TYR A 399 5.76 12.18 0.74
N GLU A 400 6.74 13.02 0.63
CA GLU A 400 6.59 14.48 0.55
C GLU A 400 7.44 15.04 -0.58
N ILE A 401 6.91 16.04 -1.28
CA ILE A 401 7.65 16.81 -2.28
C ILE A 401 7.75 18.24 -1.76
N SER A 402 8.97 18.71 -1.61
CA SER A 402 9.27 20.05 -1.12
C SER A 402 10.20 20.81 -2.06
N ILE A 403 10.29 22.12 -1.88
CA ILE A 403 11.22 22.98 -2.60
C ILE A 403 12.25 23.49 -1.60
N LYS A 404 13.54 23.18 -1.84
CA LYS A 404 14.64 23.67 -1.02
C LYS A 404 14.93 25.15 -1.26
N ARG A 405 15.79 25.73 -0.41
CA ARG A 405 16.19 27.17 -0.48
C ARG A 405 16.83 27.57 -1.82
N ASP A 406 17.44 26.62 -2.53
CA ASP A 406 18.03 26.80 -3.86
C ASP A 406 17.04 26.56 -5.01
N LEU A 407 15.74 26.50 -4.70
CA LEU A 407 14.63 26.20 -5.60
C LEU A 407 14.66 24.79 -6.22
N LYS A 408 15.49 23.90 -5.71
CA LYS A 408 15.49 22.50 -6.15
C LYS A 408 14.36 21.73 -5.50
N LEU A 409 13.79 20.85 -6.29
CA LEU A 409 12.81 19.87 -5.84
C LEU A 409 13.49 18.76 -5.05
N GLU A 410 12.90 18.42 -3.92
CA GLU A 410 13.29 17.30 -3.10
C GLU A 410 12.10 16.36 -2.92
N LEU A 411 12.34 15.09 -3.16
CA LEU A 411 11.44 14.00 -2.80
C LEU A 411 11.96 13.34 -1.53
N THR A 412 11.16 13.39 -0.48
CA THR A 412 11.39 12.64 0.76
C THR A 412 10.40 11.50 0.83
N ILE A 413 10.87 10.28 1.08
CA ILE A 413 10.03 9.10 1.30
C ILE A 413 10.21 8.71 2.77
N ASP A 414 9.12 8.46 3.48
CA ASP A 414 9.14 8.05 4.89
C ASP A 414 9.54 6.55 5.00
N ALA A 415 10.73 6.25 4.52
CA ALA A 415 11.32 4.91 4.51
C ALA A 415 12.81 4.97 4.83
N ASP A 416 13.24 4.23 5.85
CA ASP A 416 14.66 3.91 6.08
C ASP A 416 14.94 2.54 5.44
N ASN A 417 15.32 2.54 4.16
CA ASN A 417 15.46 1.32 3.38
C ASN A 417 16.87 1.04 2.86
N GLU A 418 17.91 1.76 3.32
CA GLU A 418 19.28 1.57 2.83
C GLU A 418 19.81 0.15 3.16
N ALA A 419 19.53 -0.36 4.36
CA ALA A 419 19.89 -1.72 4.74
C ALA A 419 19.20 -2.76 3.84
N TYR A 420 17.91 -2.55 3.50
CA TYR A 420 17.16 -3.44 2.62
C TYR A 420 17.67 -3.43 1.18
N LYS A 421 18.08 -2.26 0.67
CA LYS A 421 18.72 -2.13 -0.65
C LYS A 421 20.02 -2.93 -0.71
N GLU A 422 20.85 -2.83 0.34
CA GLU A 422 22.12 -3.56 0.39
C GLU A 422 21.90 -5.07 0.47
N ILE A 423 20.94 -5.54 1.27
CA ILE A 423 20.56 -6.95 1.32
C ILE A 423 20.12 -7.42 -0.07
N PHE A 424 19.23 -6.69 -0.73
CA PHE A 424 18.75 -7.04 -2.07
C PHE A 424 19.88 -7.05 -3.11
N ARG A 425 20.80 -6.08 -3.07
CA ARG A 425 21.99 -6.02 -3.93
C ARG A 425 22.84 -7.29 -3.78
N GLN A 426 23.04 -7.77 -2.54
CA GLN A 426 23.79 -9.00 -2.28
C GLN A 426 23.09 -10.24 -2.86
N TYR A 427 21.76 -10.36 -2.72
CA TYR A 427 20.99 -11.44 -3.32
C TYR A 427 21.06 -11.44 -4.84
N LEU A 428 20.96 -10.27 -5.48
CA LEU A 428 21.13 -10.14 -6.93
C LEU A 428 22.51 -10.64 -7.36
N LYS A 429 23.57 -10.17 -6.69
CA LYS A 429 24.97 -10.56 -6.99
C LYS A 429 25.18 -12.07 -6.84
N GLN A 430 24.71 -12.65 -5.75
CA GLN A 430 24.81 -14.10 -5.48
C GLN A 430 24.11 -14.95 -6.55
N ASN A 431 23.06 -14.43 -7.16
CA ASN A 431 22.29 -15.11 -8.20
C ASN A 431 22.67 -14.68 -9.63
N GLY A 432 23.77 -13.95 -9.80
CA GLY A 432 24.32 -13.57 -11.11
C GLY A 432 23.57 -12.45 -11.83
N TYR A 433 22.78 -11.66 -11.10
CA TYR A 433 22.07 -10.50 -11.65
C TYR A 433 22.82 -9.20 -11.33
N ARG A 434 22.78 -8.26 -12.26
CA ARG A 434 23.39 -6.94 -12.11
C ARG A 434 22.41 -5.96 -11.48
N TYR A 435 22.82 -5.35 -10.37
CA TYR A 435 22.01 -4.39 -9.64
C TYR A 435 21.68 -3.15 -10.47
N ASP A 436 22.67 -2.59 -11.18
CA ASP A 436 22.48 -1.41 -12.03
C ASP A 436 21.45 -1.63 -13.17
N LEU A 437 21.41 -2.83 -13.76
CA LEU A 437 20.39 -3.18 -14.74
C LEU A 437 19.00 -3.31 -14.11
N VAL A 438 18.90 -3.94 -12.91
CA VAL A 438 17.62 -4.06 -12.21
C VAL A 438 17.07 -2.67 -11.88
N ARG A 439 17.93 -1.76 -11.36
CA ARG A 439 17.54 -0.37 -11.06
C ARG A 439 17.14 0.41 -12.32
N LEU A 440 17.87 0.24 -13.39
CA LEU A 440 17.53 0.87 -14.67
C LEU A 440 16.13 0.44 -15.17
N TYR A 441 15.86 -0.87 -15.13
CA TYR A 441 14.55 -1.40 -15.53
C TYR A 441 13.43 -0.94 -14.58
N GLU A 442 13.72 -0.82 -13.30
CA GLU A 442 12.79 -0.23 -12.32
C GLU A 442 12.44 1.22 -12.66
N ALA A 443 13.41 2.04 -13.08
CA ALA A 443 13.11 3.42 -13.52
C ALA A 443 12.07 3.45 -14.64
N SER A 444 12.14 2.49 -15.60
CA SER A 444 11.12 2.38 -16.66
C SER A 444 9.73 2.04 -16.11
N LEU A 445 9.65 1.29 -15.01
CA LEU A 445 8.36 0.98 -14.39
C LEU A 445 7.72 2.25 -13.82
N PHE A 446 8.47 3.08 -13.07
CA PHE A 446 7.98 4.36 -12.57
C PHE A 446 7.52 5.27 -13.71
N LEU A 447 8.34 5.45 -14.74
CA LEU A 447 8.02 6.29 -15.89
C LEU A 447 6.81 5.77 -16.67
N SER A 448 6.70 4.45 -16.87
CA SER A 448 5.58 3.87 -17.64
C SER A 448 4.25 3.86 -16.89
N MET A 449 4.24 4.13 -15.59
CA MET A 449 3.03 4.16 -14.77
C MET A 449 2.39 5.55 -14.67
N LEU A 450 3.08 6.62 -15.09
CA LEU A 450 2.60 7.99 -14.93
C LEU A 450 1.17 8.21 -15.44
N PRO A 451 0.77 7.77 -16.66
CA PRO A 451 -0.59 7.99 -17.16
C PRO A 451 -1.69 7.31 -16.34
N TYR A 452 -1.36 6.20 -15.67
CA TYR A 452 -2.35 5.42 -14.90
C TYR A 452 -2.76 6.06 -13.57
N HIS A 453 -2.00 7.04 -13.11
CA HIS A 453 -2.20 7.69 -11.81
C HIS A 453 -2.54 9.19 -11.94
N MET A 454 -2.99 9.62 -13.12
CA MET A 454 -3.33 11.03 -13.39
C MET A 454 -4.53 11.55 -12.59
N ASP A 455 -5.29 10.67 -11.94
CA ASP A 455 -6.24 11.02 -10.88
C ASP A 455 -5.56 11.64 -9.65
N GLN A 456 -4.22 11.50 -9.53
CA GLN A 456 -3.39 11.98 -8.43
C GLN A 456 -2.09 12.62 -8.96
N PRO A 457 -2.15 13.83 -9.49
CA PRO A 457 -0.99 14.49 -10.11
C PRO A 457 0.24 14.60 -9.18
N GLY A 458 0.04 14.79 -7.88
CA GLY A 458 1.13 14.82 -6.89
C GLY A 458 1.89 13.49 -6.81
N LYS A 459 1.17 12.36 -6.88
CA LYS A 459 1.78 11.01 -6.91
C LYS A 459 2.55 10.78 -8.22
N VAL A 460 1.98 11.19 -9.34
CA VAL A 460 2.64 11.12 -10.65
C VAL A 460 3.95 11.90 -10.62
N PHE A 461 3.93 13.09 -10.05
CA PHE A 461 5.12 13.90 -9.91
C PHE A 461 6.16 13.26 -8.98
N GLY A 462 5.73 12.64 -7.87
CA GLY A 462 6.60 11.85 -6.99
C GLY A 462 7.27 10.68 -7.73
N PHE A 463 6.53 9.95 -8.56
CA PHE A 463 7.08 8.87 -9.39
C PHE A 463 8.13 9.39 -10.39
N LEU A 464 7.87 10.54 -11.00
CA LEU A 464 8.82 11.16 -11.94
C LEU A 464 10.12 11.56 -11.23
N LEU A 465 10.03 12.21 -10.06
CA LEU A 465 11.22 12.56 -9.26
C LEU A 465 11.97 11.32 -8.77
N ASN A 466 11.25 10.26 -8.37
CA ASN A 466 11.89 9.02 -7.98
C ASN A 466 12.62 8.35 -9.14
N ALA A 467 12.02 8.36 -10.34
CA ALA A 467 12.70 7.88 -11.54
C ALA A 467 14.00 8.66 -11.82
N ILE A 468 13.99 9.99 -11.64
CA ILE A 468 15.19 10.83 -11.76
C ILE A 468 16.25 10.38 -10.75
N ASN A 469 15.91 10.23 -9.47
CA ASN A 469 16.84 9.78 -8.43
C ASN A 469 17.45 8.41 -8.77
N ILE A 470 16.65 7.47 -9.29
CA ILE A 470 17.12 6.16 -9.73
C ILE A 470 18.08 6.29 -10.91
N LEU A 471 17.78 7.13 -11.90
CA LEU A 471 18.66 7.33 -13.07
C LEU A 471 20.01 7.95 -12.66
N ASP A 472 20.01 8.87 -11.72
CA ASP A 472 21.22 9.49 -11.18
C ASP A 472 22.07 8.47 -10.39
N GLU A 473 21.43 7.59 -9.59
CA GLU A 473 22.06 6.46 -8.90
C GLU A 473 22.70 5.49 -9.92
N VAL A 474 21.96 5.09 -10.94
CA VAL A 474 22.46 4.18 -11.99
C VAL A 474 23.63 4.80 -12.75
N GLU A 475 23.57 6.10 -13.05
CA GLU A 475 24.69 6.77 -13.72
C GLU A 475 25.94 6.80 -12.83
N ALA A 476 25.81 7.05 -11.53
CA ALA A 476 26.92 7.02 -10.59
C ALA A 476 27.59 5.63 -10.55
N CYS A 477 26.80 4.55 -10.48
CA CYS A 477 27.31 3.17 -10.52
C CYS A 477 28.06 2.82 -11.81
N THR A 478 27.91 3.60 -12.89
CA THR A 478 28.58 3.32 -14.18
C THR A 478 29.90 4.09 -14.35
N LYS A 479 30.23 4.95 -13.41
CA LYS A 479 31.49 5.74 -13.41
C LYS A 479 32.61 5.10 -12.59
N ASP A 480 32.22 4.17 -11.70
CA ASP A 480 33.09 3.31 -10.92
C ASP A 480 33.38 1.98 -11.67
#